data_f573a53e1de8b0b1f67095d59c535df7
#
_entry.id   f573a53e1de8b0b1f67095d59c535df7
#
_cell.length_a   1.000
_cell.length_b   1.000
_cell.length_c   1.000
_cell.angle_alpha   90.00
_cell.angle_beta   90.00
_cell.angle_gamma   90.00
#
_symmetry.space_group_name_H-M   'P 1'
#
loop_
_entity.id
_entity.type
_entity.pdbx_description
1 polymer ?
#
loop_
_entity_poly.entity_id
_entity_poly.type
_entity_poly.pdbx_seq_one_letter_code
_entity_poly.pdbx_strand_id
1 'polypeptide(L)'
;MLSALGTFLIASLLLLMAFASLAAGVYFKGWSLLNHNGINSGQLAGLILAATSASTLLLGHNNDLSTSTEFMITTFFFTYLILVFIKETNESIRYGKATAVLIGFFYPYSLLLSLLSISNDWLIYAHSVAFMVLASILLRKVSKIALWRAYAETAVAIIGFGAMSFYTLAEQNLANSLVLSILAVVALLIGFFLKYAAYFLTGIIVLFSNTLYTTRDAWGSLPWWVYLMTAGAALISFATYQEWKKRDDTPSLREQWQLFSNKVKRYFSRWT
;
A
#
# COMPACT_ATOMS: atom_id res chain seq x y z
N MET A 1 -28.99 -16.80 -20.27
CA MET A 1 -27.84 -16.95 -21.20
C MET A 1 -27.80 -15.84 -22.26
N LEU A 2 -28.84 -15.52 -22.99
CA LEU A 2 -28.88 -14.44 -23.99
C LEU A 2 -28.65 -13.04 -23.40
N SER A 3 -29.12 -12.75 -22.18
CA SER A 3 -28.89 -11.48 -21.47
C SER A 3 -27.41 -11.29 -21.05
N ALA A 4 -26.78 -12.34 -20.58
CA ALA A 4 -25.35 -12.30 -20.20
C ALA A 4 -24.43 -12.10 -21.41
N LEU A 5 -24.73 -12.72 -22.53
CA LEU A 5 -24.01 -12.53 -23.78
C LEU A 5 -24.18 -11.10 -24.31
N GLY A 6 -25.39 -10.54 -24.16
CA GLY A 6 -25.70 -9.17 -24.57
C GLY A 6 -24.92 -8.14 -23.73
N THR A 7 -24.89 -8.28 -22.40
CA THR A 7 -24.13 -7.39 -21.51
C THR A 7 -22.62 -7.47 -21.77
N PHE A 8 -22.10 -8.67 -22.01
CA PHE A 8 -20.70 -8.86 -22.38
C PHE A 8 -20.33 -8.18 -23.69
N LEU A 9 -21.14 -8.34 -24.74
CA LEU A 9 -20.91 -7.72 -26.04
C LEU A 9 -20.96 -6.19 -25.95
N ILE A 10 -21.92 -5.64 -25.20
CA ILE A 10 -22.05 -4.20 -24.99
C ILE A 10 -20.83 -3.66 -24.24
N ALA A 11 -20.43 -4.30 -23.14
CA ALA A 11 -19.30 -3.88 -22.33
C ALA A 11 -17.98 -3.94 -23.12
N SER A 12 -17.74 -5.01 -23.87
CA SER A 12 -16.55 -5.15 -24.70
C SER A 12 -16.51 -4.15 -25.86
N LEU A 13 -17.64 -3.85 -26.47
CA LEU A 13 -17.74 -2.87 -27.55
C LEU A 13 -17.50 -1.44 -27.03
N LEU A 14 -18.07 -1.08 -25.88
CA LEU A 14 -17.79 0.21 -25.21
C LEU A 14 -16.32 0.35 -24.84
N LEU A 15 -15.67 -0.72 -24.38
CA LEU A 15 -14.26 -0.70 -24.06
C LEU A 15 -13.38 -0.54 -25.31
N LEU A 16 -13.71 -1.22 -26.40
CA LEU A 16 -13.04 -1.04 -27.71
C LEU A 16 -13.18 0.40 -28.20
N MET A 17 -14.36 1.00 -28.08
CA MET A 17 -14.57 2.42 -28.43
C MET A 17 -13.79 3.36 -27.50
N ALA A 18 -13.61 3.01 -26.22
CA ALA A 18 -12.78 3.76 -25.28
C ALA A 18 -11.31 3.76 -25.72
N PHE A 19 -10.76 2.62 -26.10
CA PHE A 19 -9.38 2.53 -26.63
C PHE A 19 -9.23 3.25 -27.97
N ALA A 20 -10.21 3.15 -28.85
CA ALA A 20 -10.19 3.86 -30.12
C ALA A 20 -10.23 5.39 -29.93
N SER A 21 -11.05 5.90 -29.01
CA SER A 21 -11.13 7.34 -28.69
C SER A 21 -9.84 7.84 -28.01
N LEU A 22 -9.18 7.01 -27.18
CA LEU A 22 -7.89 7.32 -26.61
C LEU A 22 -6.81 7.41 -27.72
N ALA A 23 -6.78 6.44 -28.63
CA ALA A 23 -5.87 6.43 -29.78
C ALA A 23 -6.09 7.64 -30.68
N ALA A 24 -7.34 7.96 -31.00
CA ALA A 24 -7.70 9.15 -31.77
C ALA A 24 -7.26 10.44 -31.06
N GLY A 25 -7.50 10.57 -29.77
CA GLY A 25 -7.05 11.72 -28.96
C GLY A 25 -5.54 11.89 -28.89
N VAL A 26 -4.77 10.81 -29.11
CA VAL A 26 -3.30 10.85 -29.20
C VAL A 26 -2.83 11.24 -30.58
N TYR A 27 -3.45 10.70 -31.65
CA TYR A 27 -3.08 10.94 -33.04
C TYR A 27 -3.52 12.31 -33.52
N PHE A 28 -4.74 12.75 -33.17
CA PHE A 28 -5.30 14.03 -33.62
C PHE A 28 -5.10 15.11 -32.55
N LYS A 29 -3.85 15.55 -32.36
CA LYS A 29 -3.48 16.66 -31.46
C LYS A 29 -4.25 17.96 -31.66
N GLY A 30 -4.95 18.13 -32.78
CA GLY A 30 -5.70 19.33 -33.16
C GLY A 30 -7.20 19.31 -32.76
N TRP A 31 -7.75 18.19 -32.30
CA TRP A 31 -9.17 18.06 -31.96
C TRP A 31 -9.41 18.21 -30.46
N SER A 32 -8.91 19.29 -29.87
CA SER A 32 -9.14 19.55 -28.43
C SER A 32 -10.17 20.65 -28.28
N LEU A 33 -11.45 20.27 -28.17
CA LEU A 33 -12.54 21.18 -27.75
C LEU A 33 -12.34 21.69 -26.30
N LEU A 34 -11.51 21.07 -25.50
CA LEU A 34 -11.28 21.34 -24.08
C LEU A 34 -9.79 21.43 -23.74
N ASN A 35 -9.01 22.13 -24.54
CA ASN A 35 -7.55 22.24 -24.32
C ASN A 35 -7.16 23.20 -23.16
N HIS A 36 -8.12 23.72 -22.40
CA HIS A 36 -7.83 24.74 -21.40
C HIS A 36 -7.23 24.18 -20.09
N ASN A 37 -7.39 22.87 -19.82
CA ASN A 37 -6.90 22.24 -18.57
C ASN A 37 -6.15 20.92 -18.78
N GLY A 38 -5.59 20.68 -19.95
CA GLY A 38 -4.80 19.44 -20.21
C GLY A 38 -5.62 18.15 -20.38
N ILE A 39 -6.95 18.23 -20.38
CA ILE A 39 -7.84 17.09 -20.67
C ILE A 39 -8.22 17.15 -22.15
N ASN A 40 -7.71 16.19 -22.92
CA ASN A 40 -8.07 16.03 -24.33
C ASN A 40 -9.49 15.42 -24.43
N SER A 41 -10.32 15.93 -25.34
CA SER A 41 -11.69 15.42 -25.58
C SER A 41 -11.74 13.92 -25.85
N GLY A 42 -10.74 13.35 -26.52
CA GLY A 42 -10.60 11.91 -26.73
C GLY A 42 -10.36 11.12 -25.43
N GLN A 43 -9.58 11.69 -24.50
CA GLN A 43 -9.37 11.08 -23.20
C GLN A 43 -10.64 11.11 -22.32
N LEU A 44 -11.38 12.23 -22.37
CA LEU A 44 -12.64 12.37 -21.63
C LEU A 44 -13.69 11.40 -22.20
N ALA A 45 -13.88 11.35 -23.51
CA ALA A 45 -14.79 10.42 -24.16
C ALA A 45 -14.43 8.96 -23.86
N GLY A 46 -13.16 8.62 -23.91
CA GLY A 46 -12.67 7.30 -23.55
C GLY A 46 -12.93 6.95 -22.09
N LEU A 47 -12.78 7.92 -21.18
CA LEU A 47 -13.03 7.69 -19.74
C LEU A 47 -14.54 7.49 -19.48
N ILE A 48 -15.40 8.24 -20.14
CA ILE A 48 -16.87 8.04 -20.04
C ILE A 48 -17.25 6.66 -20.57
N LEU A 49 -16.74 6.28 -21.75
CA LEU A 49 -17.02 4.96 -22.34
C LEU A 49 -16.48 3.81 -21.48
N ALA A 50 -15.30 3.97 -20.89
CA ALA A 50 -14.75 2.98 -19.99
C ALA A 50 -15.54 2.90 -18.67
N ALA A 51 -16.00 4.02 -18.12
CA ALA A 51 -16.86 4.06 -16.93
C ALA A 51 -18.23 3.44 -17.20
N THR A 52 -18.83 3.69 -18.37
CA THR A 52 -20.09 3.04 -18.78
C THR A 52 -19.92 1.55 -19.00
N SER A 53 -18.79 1.09 -19.55
CA SER A 53 -18.45 -0.33 -19.62
C SER A 53 -18.38 -0.98 -18.23
N ALA A 54 -17.68 -0.34 -17.28
CA ALA A 54 -17.61 -0.82 -15.91
C ALA A 54 -18.98 -0.85 -15.21
N SER A 55 -19.80 0.20 -15.41
CA SER A 55 -21.14 0.25 -14.82
C SER A 55 -22.09 -0.81 -15.42
N THR A 56 -21.99 -1.12 -16.70
CA THR A 56 -22.78 -2.21 -17.32
C THR A 56 -22.41 -3.58 -16.74
N LEU A 57 -21.15 -3.78 -16.37
CA LEU A 57 -20.72 -5.01 -15.69
C LEU A 57 -21.25 -5.09 -14.26
N LEU A 58 -21.14 -4.00 -13.51
CA LEU A 58 -21.63 -3.94 -12.12
C LEU A 58 -23.15 -4.15 -12.05
N LEU A 59 -23.91 -3.57 -12.99
CA LEU A 59 -25.36 -3.76 -13.09
C LEU A 59 -25.74 -5.12 -13.66
N GLY A 60 -24.87 -5.72 -14.46
CA GLY A 60 -25.03 -7.05 -15.06
C GLY A 60 -24.58 -8.21 -14.17
N HIS A 61 -24.04 -7.95 -12.99
CA HIS A 61 -23.54 -8.98 -12.05
C HIS A 61 -24.62 -10.01 -11.64
N ASN A 62 -25.90 -9.64 -11.72
CA ASN A 62 -27.02 -10.55 -11.50
C ASN A 62 -27.30 -11.50 -12.69
N ASN A 63 -26.54 -11.46 -13.77
CA ASN A 63 -26.82 -12.14 -15.04
C ASN A 63 -25.79 -13.23 -15.39
N ASP A 64 -25.39 -14.08 -14.46
CA ASP A 64 -24.59 -15.32 -14.69
C ASP A 64 -23.34 -15.16 -15.59
N LEU A 65 -22.70 -13.99 -15.60
CA LEU A 65 -21.40 -13.82 -16.24
C LEU A 65 -20.35 -14.67 -15.49
N SER A 66 -19.55 -15.43 -16.22
CA SER A 66 -18.46 -16.18 -15.57
C SER A 66 -17.42 -15.22 -15.00
N THR A 67 -16.89 -15.51 -13.82
CA THR A 67 -15.84 -14.73 -13.15
C THR A 67 -14.64 -14.44 -14.07
N SER A 68 -14.30 -15.39 -14.95
CA SER A 68 -13.23 -15.22 -15.94
C SER A 68 -13.52 -14.10 -16.95
N THR A 69 -14.78 -13.97 -17.37
CA THR A 69 -15.21 -12.93 -18.32
C THR A 69 -15.15 -11.56 -17.67
N GLU A 70 -15.66 -11.43 -16.44
CA GLU A 70 -15.58 -10.19 -15.65
C GLU A 70 -14.12 -9.78 -15.41
N PHE A 71 -13.26 -10.74 -15.07
CA PHE A 71 -11.83 -10.50 -14.90
C PHE A 71 -11.17 -9.94 -16.17
N MET A 72 -11.45 -10.51 -17.33
CA MET A 72 -10.91 -10.02 -18.60
C MET A 72 -11.31 -8.55 -18.85
N ILE A 73 -12.59 -8.22 -18.76
CA ILE A 73 -13.08 -6.86 -19.06
C ILE A 73 -12.54 -5.85 -18.06
N THR A 74 -12.53 -6.18 -16.76
CA THR A 74 -12.01 -5.27 -15.73
C THR A 74 -10.51 -5.07 -15.85
N THR A 75 -9.75 -6.09 -16.29
CA THR A 75 -8.32 -5.99 -16.57
C THR A 75 -8.07 -5.06 -17.77
N PHE A 76 -8.88 -5.13 -18.83
CA PHE A 76 -8.79 -4.18 -19.95
C PHE A 76 -9.12 -2.75 -19.50
N PHE A 77 -10.15 -2.56 -18.67
CA PHE A 77 -10.46 -1.27 -18.10
C PHE A 77 -9.30 -0.71 -17.26
N PHE A 78 -8.71 -1.53 -16.42
CA PHE A 78 -7.53 -1.15 -15.62
C PHE A 78 -6.34 -0.79 -16.50
N THR A 79 -6.09 -1.55 -17.57
CA THR A 79 -5.05 -1.23 -18.55
C THR A 79 -5.29 0.13 -19.21
N TYR A 80 -6.55 0.45 -19.54
CA TYR A 80 -6.94 1.77 -20.04
C TYR A 80 -6.59 2.87 -19.03
N LEU A 81 -6.92 2.72 -17.75
CA LEU A 81 -6.59 3.69 -16.70
C LEU A 81 -5.07 3.93 -16.60
N ILE A 82 -4.27 2.84 -16.66
CA ILE A 82 -2.80 2.94 -16.66
C ILE A 82 -2.30 3.76 -17.86
N LEU A 83 -2.79 3.49 -19.05
CA LEU A 83 -2.38 4.22 -20.26
C LEU A 83 -2.71 5.71 -20.18
N VAL A 84 -3.90 6.05 -19.65
CA VAL A 84 -4.31 7.44 -19.42
C VAL A 84 -3.44 8.11 -18.36
N PHE A 85 -3.03 7.38 -17.32
CA PHE A 85 -2.13 7.87 -16.28
C PHE A 85 -0.72 8.16 -16.82
N ILE A 86 -0.14 7.24 -17.59
CA ILE A 86 1.24 7.36 -18.11
C ILE A 86 1.38 8.58 -19.03
N LYS A 87 0.35 8.91 -19.80
CA LYS A 87 0.37 10.04 -20.76
C LYS A 87 0.12 11.41 -20.13
N GLU A 88 -0.24 11.47 -18.84
CA GLU A 88 -0.55 12.73 -18.19
C GLU A 88 0.71 13.49 -17.80
N THR A 89 0.78 14.75 -18.22
CA THR A 89 1.90 15.67 -17.93
C THR A 89 1.57 16.69 -16.82
N ASN A 90 0.28 16.99 -16.62
CA ASN A 90 -0.18 17.93 -15.59
C ASN A 90 -0.16 17.27 -14.21
N GLU A 91 0.59 17.84 -13.26
CA GLU A 91 0.76 17.26 -11.93
C GLU A 91 -0.55 17.11 -11.15
N SER A 92 -1.40 18.12 -11.11
CA SER A 92 -2.66 18.07 -10.36
C SER A 92 -3.60 16.99 -10.87
N ILE A 93 -3.73 16.87 -12.20
CA ILE A 93 -4.57 15.84 -12.85
C ILE A 93 -3.95 14.46 -12.66
N ARG A 94 -2.63 14.37 -12.63
CA ARG A 94 -1.88 13.13 -12.44
C ARG A 94 -2.13 12.48 -11.08
N TYR A 95 -2.30 13.28 -10.01
CA TYR A 95 -2.72 12.76 -8.69
C TYR A 95 -4.11 12.11 -8.76
N GLY A 96 -5.09 12.78 -9.37
CA GLY A 96 -6.45 12.23 -9.55
C GLY A 96 -6.45 10.93 -10.36
N LYS A 97 -5.68 10.89 -11.46
CA LYS A 97 -5.54 9.67 -12.29
C LYS A 97 -4.83 8.54 -11.56
N ALA A 98 -3.81 8.85 -10.75
CA ALA A 98 -3.14 7.85 -9.91
C ALA A 98 -4.11 7.23 -8.89
N THR A 99 -4.95 8.05 -8.25
CA THR A 99 -5.99 7.57 -7.34
C THR A 99 -7.00 6.69 -8.08
N ALA A 100 -7.42 7.07 -9.29
CA ALA A 100 -8.30 6.24 -10.11
C ALA A 100 -7.67 4.90 -10.48
N VAL A 101 -6.39 4.87 -10.83
CA VAL A 101 -5.64 3.63 -11.08
C VAL A 101 -5.58 2.76 -9.82
N LEU A 102 -5.33 3.36 -8.65
CA LEU A 102 -5.27 2.64 -7.39
C LEU A 102 -6.63 1.98 -7.06
N ILE A 103 -7.72 2.74 -7.16
CA ILE A 103 -9.08 2.23 -6.89
C ILE A 103 -9.48 1.19 -7.95
N GLY A 104 -9.25 1.47 -9.22
CA GLY A 104 -9.59 0.59 -10.33
C GLY A 104 -8.84 -0.75 -10.33
N PHE A 105 -7.70 -0.83 -9.63
CA PHE A 105 -6.93 -2.05 -9.50
C PHE A 105 -7.61 -3.10 -8.62
N PHE A 106 -8.31 -2.68 -7.56
CA PHE A 106 -8.80 -3.61 -6.55
C PHE A 106 -9.85 -4.57 -7.07
N TYR A 107 -10.70 -4.14 -8.00
CA TYR A 107 -11.76 -5.02 -8.52
C TYR A 107 -11.19 -6.18 -9.36
N PRO A 108 -10.38 -5.97 -10.43
CA PRO A 108 -9.78 -7.08 -11.17
C PRO A 108 -8.85 -7.92 -10.29
N TYR A 109 -8.18 -7.32 -9.30
CA TYR A 109 -7.35 -8.04 -8.37
C TYR A 109 -8.17 -8.98 -7.46
N SER A 110 -9.31 -8.54 -6.94
CA SER A 110 -10.22 -9.40 -6.17
C SER A 110 -10.74 -10.58 -7.00
N LEU A 111 -11.10 -10.33 -8.26
CA LEU A 111 -11.52 -11.40 -9.17
C LEU A 111 -10.38 -12.39 -9.44
N LEU A 112 -9.15 -11.91 -9.60
CA LEU A 112 -7.97 -12.77 -9.74
C LEU A 112 -7.79 -13.66 -8.50
N LEU A 113 -7.89 -13.11 -7.30
CA LEU A 113 -7.77 -13.88 -6.05
C LEU A 113 -8.87 -14.94 -5.94
N SER A 114 -10.11 -14.63 -6.37
CA SER A 114 -11.20 -15.59 -6.40
C SER A 114 -10.98 -16.71 -7.41
N LEU A 115 -10.44 -16.41 -8.60
CA LEU A 115 -10.05 -17.39 -9.61
C LEU A 115 -8.93 -18.32 -9.12
N LEU A 116 -8.02 -17.81 -8.30
CA LEU A 116 -6.95 -18.60 -7.69
C LEU A 116 -7.42 -19.38 -6.44
N SER A 117 -8.71 -19.29 -6.10
CA SER A 117 -9.31 -19.96 -4.93
C SER A 117 -8.59 -19.68 -3.62
N ILE A 118 -8.10 -18.44 -3.45
CA ILE A 118 -7.44 -18.02 -2.22
C ILE A 118 -8.50 -17.92 -1.12
N SER A 119 -8.24 -18.56 0.04
CA SER A 119 -9.17 -18.56 1.17
C SER A 119 -9.37 -17.14 1.71
N ASN A 120 -10.56 -16.90 2.26
CA ASN A 120 -10.95 -15.59 2.80
C ASN A 120 -9.98 -15.08 3.88
N ASP A 121 -9.35 -15.98 4.63
CA ASP A 121 -8.40 -15.65 5.70
C ASP A 121 -7.16 -14.89 5.18
N TRP A 122 -6.77 -15.12 3.93
CA TRP A 122 -5.60 -14.49 3.32
C TRP A 122 -5.92 -13.24 2.50
N LEU A 123 -7.19 -12.98 2.21
CA LEU A 123 -7.59 -11.86 1.34
C LEU A 123 -7.15 -10.51 1.88
N ILE A 124 -7.25 -10.27 3.20
CA ILE A 124 -6.86 -8.99 3.80
C ILE A 124 -5.36 -8.73 3.66
N TYR A 125 -4.53 -9.78 3.82
CA TYR A 125 -3.08 -9.67 3.66
C TYR A 125 -2.73 -9.41 2.19
N ALA A 126 -3.34 -10.16 1.26
CA ALA A 126 -3.12 -10.00 -0.18
C ALA A 126 -3.50 -8.60 -0.67
N HIS A 127 -4.69 -8.09 -0.27
CA HIS A 127 -5.13 -6.74 -0.63
C HIS A 127 -4.26 -5.65 -0.01
N SER A 128 -3.87 -5.79 1.26
CA SER A 128 -3.02 -4.80 1.94
C SER A 128 -1.62 -4.74 1.34
N VAL A 129 -1.02 -5.87 1.01
CA VAL A 129 0.29 -5.92 0.33
C VAL A 129 0.20 -5.29 -1.06
N ALA A 130 -0.82 -5.67 -1.85
CA ALA A 130 -1.04 -5.10 -3.18
C ALA A 130 -1.27 -3.59 -3.12
N PHE A 131 -2.06 -3.10 -2.14
CA PHE A 131 -2.26 -1.68 -1.87
C PHE A 131 -0.93 -0.97 -1.59
N MET A 132 -0.14 -1.47 -0.65
CA MET A 132 1.15 -0.86 -0.27
C MET A 132 2.10 -0.79 -1.46
N VAL A 133 2.24 -1.87 -2.23
CA VAL A 133 3.13 -1.92 -3.40
C VAL A 133 2.67 -0.96 -4.49
N LEU A 134 1.41 -1.04 -4.89
CA LEU A 134 0.88 -0.20 -5.98
C LEU A 134 0.88 1.28 -5.59
N ALA A 135 0.41 1.62 -4.38
CA ALA A 135 0.39 3.00 -3.90
C ALA A 135 1.82 3.59 -3.83
N SER A 136 2.81 2.83 -3.37
CA SER A 136 4.21 3.29 -3.34
C SER A 136 4.78 3.53 -4.73
N ILE A 137 4.50 2.66 -5.69
CA ILE A 137 4.93 2.85 -7.09
C ILE A 137 4.29 4.11 -7.68
N LEU A 138 2.98 4.31 -7.47
CA LEU A 138 2.26 5.47 -7.97
C LEU A 138 2.75 6.77 -7.32
N LEU A 139 2.93 6.80 -6.00
CA LEU A 139 3.44 7.96 -5.28
C LEU A 139 4.82 8.39 -5.79
N ARG A 140 5.71 7.44 -6.08
CA ARG A 140 7.03 7.74 -6.64
C ARG A 140 6.99 8.30 -8.05
N LYS A 141 6.02 7.87 -8.85
CA LYS A 141 5.83 8.40 -10.20
C LYS A 141 5.15 9.76 -10.23
N VAL A 142 4.33 10.08 -9.23
CA VAL A 142 3.52 11.32 -9.21
C VAL A 142 4.20 12.41 -8.43
N SER A 143 4.70 12.13 -7.23
CA SER A 143 5.23 13.15 -6.32
C SER A 143 6.69 13.47 -6.61
N LYS A 144 6.96 14.71 -7.00
CA LYS A 144 8.31 15.26 -7.16
C LYS A 144 8.87 15.79 -5.83
N ILE A 145 8.01 16.15 -4.88
CA ILE A 145 8.40 16.70 -3.59
C ILE A 145 8.72 15.56 -2.63
N ALA A 146 10.01 15.40 -2.29
CA ALA A 146 10.50 14.31 -1.45
C ALA A 146 9.80 14.23 -0.08
N LEU A 147 9.56 15.38 0.55
CA LEU A 147 8.92 15.44 1.87
C LEU A 147 7.48 14.90 1.84
N TRP A 148 6.65 15.37 0.90
CA TRP A 148 5.27 14.91 0.73
C TRP A 148 5.21 13.42 0.39
N ARG A 149 6.12 12.94 -0.45
CA ARG A 149 6.25 11.53 -0.78
C ARG A 149 6.53 10.69 0.47
N ALA A 150 7.48 11.11 1.33
CA ALA A 150 7.81 10.41 2.54
C ALA A 150 6.62 10.30 3.51
N TYR A 151 5.86 11.39 3.71
CA TYR A 151 4.64 11.35 4.52
C TYR A 151 3.57 10.44 3.92
N ALA A 152 3.34 10.51 2.61
CA ALA A 152 2.35 9.68 1.94
C ALA A 152 2.74 8.19 1.96
N GLU A 153 4.01 7.84 1.73
CA GLU A 153 4.52 6.46 1.87
C GLU A 153 4.36 5.95 3.31
N THR A 154 4.60 6.80 4.31
CA THR A 154 4.37 6.45 5.72
C THR A 154 2.90 6.19 6.00
N ALA A 155 2.01 7.03 5.50
CA ALA A 155 0.56 6.84 5.63
C ALA A 155 0.10 5.52 4.97
N VAL A 156 0.60 5.22 3.76
CA VAL A 156 0.31 3.96 3.05
C VAL A 156 0.78 2.74 3.86
N ALA A 157 1.99 2.79 4.43
CA ALA A 157 2.52 1.72 5.26
C ALA A 157 1.69 1.53 6.54
N ILE A 158 1.32 2.62 7.22
CA ILE A 158 0.48 2.58 8.44
C ILE A 158 -0.90 2.01 8.12
N ILE A 159 -1.55 2.43 7.04
CA ILE A 159 -2.87 1.94 6.64
C ILE A 159 -2.81 0.45 6.31
N GLY A 160 -1.84 0.03 5.49
CA GLY A 160 -1.71 -1.37 5.06
C GLY A 160 -1.41 -2.30 6.25
N PHE A 161 -0.39 -1.97 7.05
CA PHE A 161 -0.07 -2.77 8.24
C PHE A 161 -1.12 -2.65 9.34
N GLY A 162 -1.76 -1.49 9.48
CA GLY A 162 -2.86 -1.27 10.42
C GLY A 162 -4.04 -2.20 10.14
N ALA A 163 -4.45 -2.32 8.87
CA ALA A 163 -5.51 -3.24 8.45
C ALA A 163 -5.17 -4.70 8.75
N MET A 164 -3.94 -5.14 8.42
CA MET A 164 -3.46 -6.50 8.71
C MET A 164 -3.39 -6.76 10.21
N SER A 165 -2.86 -5.81 11.00
CA SER A 165 -2.75 -5.94 12.46
C SER A 165 -4.12 -6.00 13.11
N PHE A 166 -5.07 -5.16 12.69
CA PHE A 166 -6.44 -5.18 13.19
C PHE A 166 -7.12 -6.53 12.94
N TYR A 167 -6.97 -7.07 11.73
CA TYR A 167 -7.49 -8.38 11.38
C TYR A 167 -6.86 -9.50 12.22
N THR A 168 -5.54 -9.49 12.39
CA THR A 168 -4.81 -10.47 13.20
C THR A 168 -5.28 -10.44 14.66
N LEU A 169 -5.53 -9.24 15.20
CA LEU A 169 -6.04 -9.07 16.58
C LEU A 169 -7.47 -9.56 16.72
N ALA A 170 -8.32 -9.38 15.71
CA ALA A 170 -9.71 -9.81 15.71
C ALA A 170 -9.84 -11.34 15.68
N GLU A 171 -9.07 -12.00 14.80
CA GLU A 171 -9.11 -13.45 14.60
C GLU A 171 -8.38 -14.25 15.69
N GLN A 172 -7.45 -13.62 16.43
CA GLN A 172 -6.64 -14.22 17.49
C GLN A 172 -5.98 -15.56 17.10
N ASN A 173 -5.68 -15.76 15.82
CA ASN A 173 -5.11 -16.97 15.27
C ASN A 173 -3.58 -16.85 15.20
N LEU A 174 -2.88 -17.88 15.72
CA LEU A 174 -1.41 -17.93 15.69
C LEU A 174 -0.86 -17.90 14.24
N ALA A 175 -1.55 -18.53 13.30
CA ALA A 175 -1.14 -18.52 11.89
C ALA A 175 -1.15 -17.09 11.32
N ASN A 176 -2.19 -16.30 11.62
CA ASN A 176 -2.29 -14.90 11.20
C ASN A 176 -1.18 -14.05 11.82
N SER A 177 -0.84 -14.26 13.10
CA SER A 177 0.28 -13.58 13.76
C SER A 177 1.64 -13.92 13.14
N LEU A 178 1.85 -15.18 12.74
CA LEU A 178 3.07 -15.60 12.03
C LEU A 178 3.19 -14.94 10.67
N VAL A 179 2.09 -14.91 9.90
CA VAL A 179 2.08 -14.25 8.58
C VAL A 179 2.34 -12.76 8.69
N LEU A 180 1.70 -12.08 9.65
CA LEU A 180 1.95 -10.66 9.92
C LEU A 180 3.43 -10.42 10.27
N SER A 181 4.03 -11.28 11.10
CA SER A 181 5.45 -11.20 11.45
C SER A 181 6.35 -11.38 10.24
N ILE A 182 6.08 -12.36 9.38
CA ILE A 182 6.85 -12.60 8.15
C ILE A 182 6.75 -11.38 7.23
N LEU A 183 5.55 -10.83 7.01
CA LEU A 183 5.35 -9.63 6.18
C LEU A 183 6.05 -8.41 6.78
N ALA A 184 6.04 -8.25 8.10
CA ALA A 184 6.76 -7.18 8.79
C ALA A 184 8.28 -7.30 8.61
N VAL A 185 8.85 -8.51 8.70
CA VAL A 185 10.27 -8.78 8.42
C VAL A 185 10.60 -8.48 6.96
N VAL A 186 9.76 -8.92 6.02
CA VAL A 186 9.95 -8.61 4.59
C VAL A 186 9.93 -7.11 4.34
N ALA A 187 8.98 -6.38 4.93
CA ALA A 187 8.91 -4.93 4.81
C ALA A 187 10.13 -4.24 5.43
N LEU A 188 10.61 -4.73 6.57
CA LEU A 188 11.84 -4.25 7.21
C LEU A 188 13.06 -4.44 6.28
N LEU A 189 13.22 -5.62 5.69
CA LEU A 189 14.30 -5.91 4.75
C LEU A 189 14.20 -5.04 3.49
N ILE A 190 13.03 -4.95 2.88
CA ILE A 190 12.79 -4.09 1.72
C ILE A 190 13.08 -2.63 2.09
N GLY A 191 12.59 -2.16 3.25
CA GLY A 191 12.85 -0.82 3.76
C GLY A 191 14.35 -0.56 3.93
N PHE A 192 15.09 -1.51 4.45
CA PHE A 192 16.54 -1.42 4.64
C PHE A 192 17.28 -1.38 3.29
N PHE A 193 17.05 -2.35 2.41
CA PHE A 193 17.76 -2.45 1.13
C PHE A 193 17.42 -1.32 0.15
N LEU A 194 16.15 -0.93 0.07
CA LEU A 194 15.69 0.12 -0.82
C LEU A 194 15.75 1.52 -0.18
N LYS A 195 16.19 1.61 1.07
CA LYS A 195 16.27 2.85 1.88
C LYS A 195 14.91 3.54 2.07
N TYR A 196 13.85 2.76 2.27
CA TYR A 196 12.50 3.25 2.50
C TYR A 196 12.23 3.31 4.00
N ALA A 197 12.49 4.48 4.61
CA ALA A 197 12.34 4.69 6.04
C ALA A 197 10.94 4.33 6.57
N ALA A 198 9.89 4.61 5.80
CA ALA A 198 8.50 4.30 6.15
C ALA A 198 8.30 2.80 6.40
N TYR A 199 8.70 1.95 5.45
CA TYR A 199 8.54 0.50 5.57
C TYR A 199 9.46 -0.11 6.62
N PHE A 200 10.68 0.42 6.75
CA PHE A 200 11.62 -0.01 7.77
C PHE A 200 11.07 0.23 9.19
N LEU A 201 10.66 1.46 9.49
CA LEU A 201 10.15 1.83 10.81
C LEU A 201 8.83 1.14 11.13
N THR A 202 7.89 1.12 10.17
CA THR A 202 6.60 0.46 10.36
C THR A 202 6.78 -1.05 10.54
N GLY A 203 7.69 -1.68 9.78
CA GLY A 203 8.03 -3.10 9.94
C GLY A 203 8.56 -3.43 11.34
N ILE A 204 9.46 -2.60 11.91
CA ILE A 204 9.96 -2.77 13.29
C ILE A 204 8.81 -2.65 14.29
N ILE A 205 7.99 -1.61 14.18
CA ILE A 205 6.89 -1.36 15.12
C ILE A 205 5.89 -2.51 15.10
N VAL A 206 5.49 -2.94 13.90
CA VAL A 206 4.52 -4.04 13.73
C VAL A 206 5.09 -5.36 14.26
N LEU A 207 6.34 -5.69 13.92
CA LEU A 207 6.99 -6.90 14.38
C LEU A 207 7.06 -6.93 15.91
N PHE A 208 7.52 -5.83 16.52
CA PHE A 208 7.63 -5.72 17.96
C PHE A 208 6.27 -5.81 18.66
N SER A 209 5.26 -5.06 18.17
CA SER A 209 3.91 -5.05 18.73
C SER A 209 3.24 -6.42 18.60
N ASN A 210 3.38 -7.08 17.44
CA ASN A 210 2.81 -8.40 17.22
C ASN A 210 3.49 -9.45 18.11
N THR A 211 4.81 -9.38 18.29
CA THR A 211 5.53 -10.28 19.20
C THR A 211 5.07 -10.10 20.63
N LEU A 212 4.97 -8.86 21.13
CA LEU A 212 4.45 -8.59 22.47
C LEU A 212 3.02 -9.12 22.67
N TYR A 213 2.17 -8.90 21.66
CA TYR A 213 0.80 -9.38 21.71
C TYR A 213 0.72 -10.92 21.72
N THR A 214 1.47 -11.60 20.88
CA THR A 214 1.47 -13.06 20.77
C THR A 214 2.06 -13.72 22.01
N THR A 215 3.01 -13.07 22.67
CA THR A 215 3.66 -13.59 23.90
C THR A 215 2.99 -13.13 25.19
N ARG A 216 1.88 -12.36 25.12
CA ARG A 216 1.21 -11.76 26.29
C ARG A 216 0.86 -12.79 27.37
N ASP A 217 0.39 -13.98 26.98
CA ASP A 217 -0.02 -15.01 27.93
C ASP A 217 1.18 -15.63 28.65
N ALA A 218 2.33 -15.74 27.95
CA ALA A 218 3.59 -16.15 28.55
C ALA A 218 4.07 -15.09 29.58
N TRP A 219 3.94 -13.80 29.26
CA TRP A 219 4.26 -12.74 30.22
C TRP A 219 3.32 -12.76 31.43
N GLY A 220 2.01 -12.93 31.20
CA GLY A 220 1.01 -12.99 32.26
C GLY A 220 1.18 -14.19 33.22
N SER A 221 1.81 -15.26 32.75
CA SER A 221 2.07 -16.47 33.56
C SER A 221 3.36 -16.38 34.38
N LEU A 222 4.22 -15.39 34.13
CA LEU A 222 5.47 -15.22 34.87
C LEU A 222 5.18 -14.81 36.31
N PRO A 223 5.84 -15.43 37.33
CA PRO A 223 5.74 -15.00 38.70
C PRO A 223 6.19 -13.54 38.87
N TRP A 224 5.49 -12.79 39.71
CA TRP A 224 5.75 -11.36 39.94
C TRP A 224 7.22 -11.04 40.33
N TRP A 225 7.90 -11.96 40.99
CA TRP A 225 9.30 -11.79 41.35
C TRP A 225 10.26 -11.73 40.15
N VAL A 226 9.91 -12.35 38.99
CA VAL A 226 10.72 -12.27 37.76
C VAL A 226 10.75 -10.84 37.27
N TYR A 227 9.63 -10.13 37.34
CA TYR A 227 9.58 -8.70 36.94
C TYR A 227 10.43 -7.85 37.87
N LEU A 228 10.41 -8.13 39.18
CA LEU A 228 11.25 -7.41 40.15
C LEU A 228 12.74 -7.70 39.93
N MET A 229 13.10 -8.96 39.65
CA MET A 229 14.49 -9.31 39.35
C MET A 229 15.00 -8.62 38.10
N THR A 230 14.23 -8.64 37.00
CA THR A 230 14.62 -7.98 35.76
C THR A 230 14.71 -6.47 35.91
N ALA A 231 13.75 -5.85 36.60
CA ALA A 231 13.77 -4.42 36.90
C ALA A 231 14.95 -4.07 37.82
N GLY A 232 15.22 -4.87 38.85
CA GLY A 232 16.36 -4.69 39.75
C GLY A 232 17.70 -4.81 39.02
N ALA A 233 17.85 -5.84 38.19
CA ALA A 233 19.07 -6.03 37.38
C ALA A 233 19.29 -4.87 36.40
N ALA A 234 18.21 -4.37 35.76
CA ALA A 234 18.26 -3.22 34.87
C ALA A 234 18.69 -1.95 35.62
N LEU A 235 18.12 -1.70 36.82
CA LEU A 235 18.49 -0.54 37.65
C LEU A 235 19.93 -0.60 38.12
N ILE A 236 20.40 -1.78 38.56
CA ILE A 236 21.81 -1.98 38.97
C ILE A 236 22.73 -1.74 37.79
N SER A 237 22.43 -2.33 36.62
CA SER A 237 23.23 -2.13 35.40
C SER A 237 23.28 -0.65 34.98
N PHE A 238 22.15 0.04 35.09
CA PHE A 238 22.08 1.48 34.79
C PHE A 238 22.87 2.32 35.80
N ALA A 239 22.76 2.01 37.10
CA ALA A 239 23.52 2.69 38.15
C ALA A 239 25.05 2.49 37.98
N THR A 240 25.46 1.24 37.75
CA THR A 240 26.88 0.88 37.50
C THR A 240 27.40 1.59 36.27
N TYR A 241 26.62 1.64 35.19
CA TYR A 241 26.98 2.36 33.97
C TYR A 241 27.15 3.87 34.23
N GLN A 242 26.23 4.47 35.00
CA GLN A 242 26.30 5.89 35.37
C GLN A 242 27.55 6.20 36.22
N GLU A 243 27.90 5.31 37.15
CA GLU A 243 29.07 5.49 38.03
C GLU A 243 30.36 5.31 37.26
N TRP A 244 30.45 4.29 36.39
CA TRP A 244 31.62 4.10 35.49
C TRP A 244 31.82 5.31 34.61
N LYS A 245 30.73 5.88 34.07
CA LYS A 245 30.78 7.07 33.23
C LYS A 245 31.25 8.33 33.92
N LYS A 246 30.97 8.48 35.23
CA LYS A 246 31.46 9.62 36.02
C LYS A 246 32.99 9.59 36.21
N ARG A 247 33.60 8.40 36.18
CA ARG A 247 35.03 8.22 36.36
C ARG A 247 35.86 8.56 35.12
N ASP A 248 35.27 8.49 33.92
CA ASP A 248 36.04 8.55 32.65
C ASP A 248 35.91 9.89 31.90
N ASP A 249 35.51 10.99 32.50
CA ASP A 249 35.33 12.32 31.85
C ASP A 249 34.60 12.24 30.47
N THR A 250 33.79 11.23 30.28
CA THR A 250 33.05 11.01 29.02
C THR A 250 31.86 11.96 28.89
N PRO A 251 31.50 12.41 27.67
CA PRO A 251 30.41 13.36 27.47
C PRO A 251 29.08 12.87 28.08
N SER A 252 28.31 13.82 28.62
CA SER A 252 27.05 13.55 29.33
C SER A 252 26.07 12.68 28.51
N LEU A 253 25.18 11.91 29.15
CA LEU A 253 24.16 11.10 28.46
C LEU A 253 23.37 11.92 27.46
N ARG A 254 23.10 13.19 27.78
CA ARG A 254 22.39 14.13 26.92
C ARG A 254 23.18 14.43 25.65
N GLU A 255 24.49 14.63 25.76
CA GLU A 255 25.38 14.89 24.62
C GLU A 255 25.56 13.65 23.77
N GLN A 256 25.72 12.47 24.38
CA GLN A 256 25.78 11.20 23.63
C GLN A 256 24.47 10.90 22.92
N TRP A 257 23.32 11.18 23.57
CA TRP A 257 22.02 11.05 22.95
C TRP A 257 21.82 12.03 21.79
N GLN A 258 22.30 13.27 21.94
CA GLN A 258 22.30 14.24 20.85
C GLN A 258 23.21 13.82 19.69
N LEU A 259 24.41 13.32 19.98
CA LEU A 259 25.34 12.80 18.97
C LEU A 259 24.75 11.56 18.26
N PHE A 260 24.13 10.65 19.01
CA PHE A 260 23.43 9.49 18.46
C PHE A 260 22.22 9.92 17.61
N SER A 261 21.38 10.79 18.13
CA SER A 261 20.22 11.34 17.41
C SER A 261 20.64 12.04 16.12
N ASN A 262 21.72 12.81 16.14
CA ASN A 262 22.25 13.48 14.96
C ASN A 262 22.87 12.51 13.94
N LYS A 263 23.52 11.42 14.41
CA LYS A 263 23.99 10.33 13.54
C LYS A 263 22.82 9.61 12.89
N VAL A 264 21.80 9.26 13.67
CA VAL A 264 20.57 8.63 13.18
C VAL A 264 19.86 9.52 12.18
N LYS A 265 19.65 10.80 12.50
CA LYS A 265 19.06 11.77 11.56
C LYS A 265 19.84 11.88 10.27
N ARG A 266 21.17 11.96 10.35
CA ARG A 266 22.07 11.98 9.17
C ARG A 266 22.02 10.69 8.35
N TYR A 267 21.90 9.55 9.01
CA TYR A 267 21.74 8.26 8.34
C TYR A 267 20.42 8.18 7.59
N PHE A 268 19.30 8.53 8.25
CA PHE A 268 17.98 8.49 7.64
C PHE A 268 17.72 9.62 6.63
N SER A 269 18.40 10.77 6.73
CA SER A 269 18.29 11.83 5.71
C SER A 269 18.85 11.41 4.32
N ARG A 270 19.59 10.32 4.26
CA ARG A 270 20.06 9.70 3.00
C ARG A 270 19.07 8.66 2.43
N TRP A 271 17.95 8.42 3.14
CA TRP A 271 16.96 7.39 2.80
C TRP A 271 15.71 7.95 2.10
N THR A 272 15.76 9.18 1.61
CA THR A 272 14.65 9.83 0.88
C THR A 272 14.95 9.97 -0.60
#